data_e0ce9e1720c952daa2281f281d514e1c
#
_entry.id   e0ce9e1720c952daa2281f281d514e1c
#
_cell.length_a   1.000
_cell.length_b   1.000
_cell.length_c   1.000
_cell.angle_alpha   90.00
_cell.angle_beta   90.00
_cell.angle_gamma   90.00
#
_symmetry.space_group_name_H-M   'P 1'
#
loop_
_entity.id
_entity.type
_entity.pdbx_description
1 polymer ?
#
loop_
_entity_poly.entity_id
_entity_poly.type
_entity_poly.pdbx_seq_one_letter_code
_entity_poly.pdbx_strand_id
1 'polypeptide(L)'
;MTFATRPRFGVTIFPTDYSIQPVELAREVEARGLDSLFFPEHTHIPASRATPFPGGGDLPKMYWHTHDPFVALGACAAVTGRIRLGTGICLVIERDPITLAKEVASLDMISNGRVVLGVGAGWNREEMANHGADYRNRWKIMREKVLAMKAIWQNEAAEFHGEFVNFAPIWSYPKPVQPGGPPIWIGANSKWVFERVAEYADGWMPIGGLGSGNLERMQAALEARGRRIEDLELALFAAPYDETQLRGRIEQGFDELVFSLPDAGRDKVLPRLDQVAELARKIRG
;
A
#
# COMPACT_ATOMS: atom_id res chain seq x y z
N MET A 1 25.67 -6.31 -1.18
CA MET A 1 24.33 -6.14 -0.58
C MET A 1 23.72 -7.52 -0.46
N THR A 2 23.44 -7.97 0.76
CA THR A 2 22.67 -9.21 1.00
C THR A 2 21.20 -8.83 0.98
N PHE A 3 20.58 -8.92 -0.20
CA PHE A 3 19.14 -8.73 -0.36
C PHE A 3 18.36 -9.89 0.27
N ALA A 4 17.08 -9.68 0.54
CA ALA A 4 16.22 -10.65 1.19
C ALA A 4 16.45 -12.06 0.64
N THR A 5 16.71 -13.01 1.53
CA THR A 5 17.05 -14.39 1.17
C THR A 5 15.91 -15.11 0.42
N ARG A 6 14.70 -14.51 0.38
CA ARG A 6 13.53 -15.05 -0.31
C ARG A 6 12.60 -13.91 -0.77
N PRO A 7 12.50 -13.63 -2.09
CA PRO A 7 11.58 -12.62 -2.59
C PRO A 7 10.12 -13.01 -2.36
N ARG A 8 9.29 -12.04 -1.98
CA ARG A 8 7.83 -12.18 -1.83
C ARG A 8 7.13 -11.91 -3.15
N PHE A 9 6.05 -12.65 -3.38
CA PHE A 9 5.18 -12.53 -4.56
C PHE A 9 3.76 -12.26 -4.10
N GLY A 10 3.26 -11.10 -4.43
CA GLY A 10 1.92 -10.66 -4.09
C GLY A 10 1.08 -10.28 -5.30
N VAL A 11 -0.17 -9.97 -5.05
CA VAL A 11 -1.10 -9.50 -6.08
C VAL A 11 -1.86 -8.27 -5.63
N THR A 12 -2.31 -7.47 -6.59
CA THR A 12 -3.24 -6.37 -6.36
C THR A 12 -4.39 -6.44 -7.36
N ILE A 13 -5.57 -6.03 -6.91
CA ILE A 13 -6.79 -5.91 -7.74
C ILE A 13 -7.63 -4.76 -7.19
N PHE A 14 -8.41 -4.11 -8.04
CA PHE A 14 -9.56 -3.34 -7.59
C PHE A 14 -10.68 -4.32 -7.20
N PRO A 15 -11.02 -4.46 -5.90
CA PRO A 15 -12.07 -5.36 -5.45
C PRO A 15 -13.44 -4.73 -5.73
N THR A 16 -13.97 -4.96 -6.93
CA THR A 16 -15.23 -4.34 -7.37
C THR A 16 -16.45 -5.22 -7.06
N ASP A 17 -17.64 -4.62 -7.13
CA ASP A 17 -18.91 -5.32 -6.97
C ASP A 17 -19.19 -6.36 -8.06
N TYR A 18 -18.43 -6.34 -9.16
CA TYR A 18 -18.52 -7.28 -10.28
C TYR A 18 -17.29 -8.20 -10.47
N SER A 19 -16.23 -8.02 -9.68
CA SER A 19 -15.03 -8.87 -9.74
C SER A 19 -15.13 -10.08 -8.81
N ILE A 20 -14.10 -10.95 -8.84
CA ILE A 20 -13.94 -11.98 -7.81
C ILE A 20 -14.01 -11.35 -6.42
N GLN A 21 -14.80 -11.92 -5.51
CA GLN A 21 -15.02 -11.33 -4.21
C GLN A 21 -13.78 -11.42 -3.31
N PRO A 22 -13.50 -10.41 -2.45
CA PRO A 22 -12.28 -10.34 -1.64
C PRO A 22 -11.97 -11.60 -0.83
N VAL A 23 -12.97 -12.19 -0.18
CA VAL A 23 -12.83 -13.40 0.65
C VAL A 23 -12.39 -14.60 -0.18
N GLU A 24 -12.99 -14.79 -1.34
CA GLU A 24 -12.63 -15.86 -2.26
C GLU A 24 -11.20 -15.67 -2.79
N LEU A 25 -10.90 -14.46 -3.26
CA LEU A 25 -9.57 -14.10 -3.76
C LEU A 25 -8.47 -14.34 -2.71
N ALA A 26 -8.70 -13.92 -1.47
CA ALA A 26 -7.72 -14.09 -0.40
C ALA A 26 -7.40 -15.57 -0.14
N ARG A 27 -8.41 -16.44 -0.13
CA ARG A 27 -8.22 -17.90 -0.01
C ARG A 27 -7.42 -18.47 -1.18
N GLU A 28 -7.72 -18.04 -2.39
CA GLU A 28 -7.06 -18.51 -3.62
C GLU A 28 -5.60 -18.03 -3.70
N VAL A 29 -5.30 -16.82 -3.21
CA VAL A 29 -3.93 -16.28 -3.08
C VAL A 29 -3.13 -17.11 -2.07
N GLU A 30 -3.69 -17.34 -0.88
CA GLU A 30 -3.03 -18.11 0.17
C GLU A 30 -2.84 -19.58 -0.20
N ALA A 31 -3.81 -20.19 -0.86
CA ALA A 31 -3.75 -21.59 -1.29
C ALA A 31 -2.63 -21.84 -2.32
N ARG A 32 -2.29 -20.85 -3.13
CA ARG A 32 -1.20 -20.90 -4.12
C ARG A 32 0.19 -20.60 -3.54
N GLY A 33 0.30 -20.34 -2.24
CA GLY A 33 1.58 -20.02 -1.59
C GLY A 33 2.13 -18.65 -1.98
N LEU A 34 1.27 -17.72 -2.42
CA LEU A 34 1.62 -16.32 -2.59
C LEU A 34 1.69 -15.63 -1.22
N ASP A 35 2.34 -14.48 -1.14
CA ASP A 35 2.74 -13.87 0.12
C ASP A 35 1.87 -12.68 0.53
N SER A 36 1.18 -12.02 -0.41
CA SER A 36 0.42 -10.81 -0.10
C SER A 36 -0.73 -10.51 -1.05
N LEU A 37 -1.70 -9.75 -0.54
CA LEU A 37 -2.85 -9.23 -1.27
C LEU A 37 -3.01 -7.75 -0.93
N PHE A 38 -3.07 -6.89 -1.97
CA PHE A 38 -3.25 -5.45 -1.83
C PHE A 38 -4.52 -4.97 -2.53
N PHE A 39 -5.21 -4.01 -1.90
CA PHE A 39 -6.35 -3.32 -2.49
C PHE A 39 -6.09 -1.82 -2.59
N PRO A 40 -6.36 -1.18 -3.74
CA PRO A 40 -6.35 0.28 -3.88
C PRO A 40 -7.60 0.90 -3.26
N GLU A 41 -7.58 2.22 -3.14
CA GLU A 41 -8.68 2.99 -2.59
C GLU A 41 -9.15 4.10 -3.53
N HIS A 42 -10.47 4.18 -3.71
CA HIS A 42 -11.24 5.37 -4.05
C HIS A 42 -12.59 5.27 -3.34
N THR A 43 -12.94 6.29 -2.56
CA THR A 43 -14.25 6.30 -1.86
C THR A 43 -15.37 6.58 -2.85
N HIS A 44 -15.09 7.37 -3.87
CA HIS A 44 -15.97 7.76 -4.97
C HIS A 44 -15.15 8.41 -6.08
N ILE A 45 -15.75 8.56 -7.24
CA ILE A 45 -15.18 9.37 -8.31
C ILE A 45 -16.17 10.48 -8.67
N PRO A 46 -15.77 11.76 -8.59
CA PRO A 46 -16.63 12.88 -8.97
C PRO A 46 -17.10 12.77 -10.42
N ALA A 47 -18.42 12.88 -10.64
CA ALA A 47 -19.03 12.73 -11.96
C ALA A 47 -18.60 13.82 -12.97
N SER A 48 -18.13 14.98 -12.48
CA SER A 48 -17.64 16.07 -13.32
C SER A 48 -16.44 15.69 -14.19
N ARG A 49 -15.61 14.73 -13.73
CA ARG A 49 -14.38 14.31 -14.42
C ARG A 49 -13.46 15.47 -14.82
N ALA A 50 -13.46 16.58 -14.04
CA ALA A 50 -12.67 17.77 -14.34
C ALA A 50 -11.15 17.50 -14.22
N THR A 51 -10.72 16.70 -13.22
CA THR A 51 -9.35 16.20 -13.17
C THR A 51 -9.18 15.00 -14.11
N PRO A 52 -8.28 15.09 -15.12
CA PRO A 52 -8.07 14.00 -16.07
C PRO A 52 -7.44 12.78 -15.40
N PHE A 53 -7.75 11.60 -15.94
CA PHE A 53 -7.14 10.35 -15.48
C PHE A 53 -5.64 10.33 -15.80
N PRO A 54 -4.76 10.07 -14.81
CA PRO A 54 -3.31 10.07 -15.02
C PRO A 54 -2.80 9.04 -16.04
N GLY A 55 -3.53 7.95 -16.23
CA GLY A 55 -3.22 6.93 -17.24
C GLY A 55 -3.57 7.33 -18.67
N GLY A 56 -4.24 8.48 -18.87
CA GLY A 56 -4.75 8.96 -20.15
C GLY A 56 -6.05 8.27 -20.56
N GLY A 57 -6.80 8.90 -21.47
CA GLY A 57 -8.10 8.39 -21.95
C GLY A 57 -9.19 8.41 -20.89
N ASP A 58 -10.18 7.53 -21.08
CA ASP A 58 -11.32 7.40 -20.17
C ASP A 58 -10.91 6.70 -18.88
N LEU A 59 -11.51 7.13 -17.77
CA LEU A 59 -11.28 6.48 -16.47
C LEU A 59 -11.92 5.09 -16.49
N PRO A 60 -11.16 4.02 -16.17
CA PRO A 60 -11.71 2.68 -16.03
C PRO A 60 -12.77 2.62 -14.93
N LYS A 61 -13.86 1.87 -15.17
CA LYS A 61 -15.00 1.82 -14.23
C LYS A 61 -14.64 1.23 -12.86
N MET A 62 -13.61 0.42 -12.75
CA MET A 62 -13.15 -0.15 -11.49
C MET A 62 -12.88 0.90 -10.41
N TYR A 63 -12.52 2.14 -10.80
CA TYR A 63 -12.21 3.21 -9.86
C TYR A 63 -13.41 3.65 -9.00
N TRP A 64 -14.65 3.61 -9.53
CA TRP A 64 -15.86 3.97 -8.78
C TRP A 64 -16.73 2.79 -8.37
N HIS A 65 -16.28 1.56 -8.67
CA HIS A 65 -16.93 0.32 -8.26
C HIS A 65 -16.19 -0.41 -7.14
N THR A 66 -15.01 0.09 -6.71
CA THR A 66 -14.19 -0.58 -5.72
C THR A 66 -14.81 -0.53 -4.32
N HIS A 67 -14.64 -1.62 -3.56
CA HIS A 67 -15.03 -1.66 -2.14
C HIS A 67 -14.09 -0.79 -1.29
N ASP A 68 -14.55 -0.40 -0.10
CA ASP A 68 -13.65 0.14 0.93
C ASP A 68 -12.57 -0.89 1.25
N PRO A 69 -11.28 -0.50 1.20
CA PRO A 69 -10.19 -1.45 1.37
C PRO A 69 -10.13 -2.06 2.78
N PHE A 70 -10.46 -1.32 3.85
CA PHE A 70 -10.37 -1.84 5.22
C PHE A 70 -11.48 -2.83 5.53
N VAL A 71 -12.69 -2.60 5.01
CA VAL A 71 -13.80 -3.56 5.09
C VAL A 71 -13.45 -4.85 4.34
N ALA A 72 -12.93 -4.73 3.12
CA ALA A 72 -12.53 -5.87 2.31
C ALA A 72 -11.34 -6.64 2.93
N LEU A 73 -10.30 -5.94 3.39
CA LEU A 73 -9.14 -6.55 4.06
C LEU A 73 -9.51 -7.20 5.40
N GLY A 74 -10.45 -6.62 6.16
CA GLY A 74 -10.98 -7.24 7.38
C GLY A 74 -11.63 -8.60 7.12
N ALA A 75 -12.43 -8.70 6.06
CA ALA A 75 -13.01 -9.97 5.62
C ALA A 75 -11.94 -10.96 5.15
N CYS A 76 -10.91 -10.51 4.44
CA CYS A 76 -9.76 -11.34 4.04
C CYS A 76 -8.96 -11.84 5.25
N ALA A 77 -8.76 -10.99 6.26
CA ALA A 77 -8.01 -11.35 7.47
C ALA A 77 -8.66 -12.51 8.23
N ALA A 78 -10.00 -12.55 8.26
CA ALA A 78 -10.77 -13.59 8.95
C ALA A 78 -10.67 -14.98 8.31
N VAL A 79 -10.24 -15.07 7.04
CA VAL A 79 -10.22 -16.33 6.27
C VAL A 79 -8.83 -16.77 5.82
N THR A 80 -7.80 -16.04 6.21
CA THR A 80 -6.39 -16.31 5.89
C THR A 80 -5.52 -16.29 7.15
N GLY A 81 -4.39 -16.98 7.11
CA GLY A 81 -3.48 -17.09 8.26
C GLY A 81 -2.04 -16.65 7.99
N ARG A 82 -1.62 -16.49 6.72
CA ARG A 82 -0.22 -16.27 6.37
C ARG A 82 0.03 -15.04 5.51
N ILE A 83 -0.84 -14.77 4.52
CA ILE A 83 -0.61 -13.69 3.57
C ILE A 83 -0.65 -12.34 4.25
N ARG A 84 0.25 -11.45 3.83
CA ARG A 84 0.19 -10.02 4.18
C ARG A 84 -1.02 -9.40 3.50
N LEU A 85 -1.65 -8.46 4.19
CA LEU A 85 -2.84 -7.76 3.74
C LEU A 85 -2.55 -6.27 3.74
N GLY A 86 -2.70 -5.63 2.60
CA GLY A 86 -2.30 -4.23 2.52
C GLY A 86 -3.13 -3.37 1.60
N THR A 87 -2.94 -2.07 1.74
CA THR A 87 -3.46 -1.09 0.80
C THR A 87 -2.44 -0.76 -0.27
N GLY A 88 -2.85 -0.70 -1.52
CA GLY A 88 -1.98 -0.32 -2.63
C GLY A 88 -2.63 0.70 -3.56
N ILE A 89 -2.90 1.88 -3.04
CA ILE A 89 -2.59 2.62 -1.80
C ILE A 89 -3.86 3.11 -1.09
N CYS A 90 -3.75 3.40 0.22
CA CYS A 90 -4.75 4.16 0.96
C CYS A 90 -4.60 5.67 0.70
N LEU A 91 -5.71 6.35 0.46
CA LEU A 91 -5.79 7.80 0.31
C LEU A 91 -5.87 8.49 1.68
N VAL A 92 -4.78 8.44 2.45
CA VAL A 92 -4.72 8.93 3.85
C VAL A 92 -5.23 10.37 4.00
N ILE A 93 -5.06 11.19 2.97
CA ILE A 93 -5.50 12.59 3.01
C ILE A 93 -7.02 12.75 3.09
N GLU A 94 -7.77 11.75 2.65
CA GLU A 94 -9.23 11.73 2.58
C GLU A 94 -9.88 11.13 3.81
N ARG A 95 -9.08 10.58 4.74
CA ARG A 95 -9.54 9.93 5.97
C ARG A 95 -9.20 10.76 7.22
N ASP A 96 -10.03 10.68 8.24
CA ASP A 96 -9.69 11.19 9.57
C ASP A 96 -8.54 10.36 10.17
N PRO A 97 -7.45 10.96 10.67
CA PRO A 97 -6.28 10.22 11.12
C PRO A 97 -6.50 9.39 12.40
N ILE A 98 -7.42 9.81 13.29
CA ILE A 98 -7.74 9.07 14.53
C ILE A 98 -8.55 7.82 14.15
N THR A 99 -9.54 7.99 13.29
CA THR A 99 -10.35 6.88 12.77
C THR A 99 -9.50 5.89 11.99
N LEU A 100 -8.65 6.37 11.08
CA LEU A 100 -7.77 5.52 10.28
C LEU A 100 -6.76 4.76 11.17
N ALA A 101 -6.18 5.43 12.17
CA ALA A 101 -5.29 4.76 13.14
C ALA A 101 -6.00 3.61 13.86
N LYS A 102 -7.29 3.79 14.20
CA LYS A 102 -8.14 2.76 14.81
C LYS A 102 -8.42 1.60 13.87
N GLU A 103 -8.80 1.89 12.62
CA GLU A 103 -9.10 0.88 11.58
C GLU A 103 -7.88 0.00 11.33
N VAL A 104 -6.72 0.62 11.13
CA VAL A 104 -5.46 -0.08 10.88
C VAL A 104 -5.01 -0.92 12.08
N ALA A 105 -5.09 -0.39 13.29
CA ALA A 105 -4.74 -1.14 14.50
C ALA A 105 -5.67 -2.34 14.73
N SER A 106 -6.96 -2.17 14.46
CA SER A 106 -7.96 -3.24 14.57
C SER A 106 -7.70 -4.33 13.53
N LEU A 107 -7.43 -3.94 12.28
CA LEU A 107 -7.10 -4.88 11.21
C LEU A 107 -5.80 -5.63 11.52
N ASP A 108 -4.79 -4.94 12.06
CA ASP A 108 -3.51 -5.55 12.43
C ASP A 108 -3.70 -6.60 13.54
N MET A 109 -4.52 -6.29 14.54
CA MET A 109 -4.86 -7.25 15.60
C MET A 109 -5.64 -8.45 15.05
N ILE A 110 -6.69 -8.23 14.24
CA ILE A 110 -7.51 -9.30 13.64
C ILE A 110 -6.65 -10.20 12.74
N SER A 111 -5.73 -9.62 12.00
CA SER A 111 -4.84 -10.35 11.11
C SER A 111 -3.64 -10.98 11.82
N ASN A 112 -3.43 -10.71 13.11
CA ASN A 112 -2.26 -11.13 13.88
C ASN A 112 -0.93 -10.62 13.27
N GLY A 113 -0.85 -9.28 13.03
CA GLY A 113 0.37 -8.61 12.61
C GLY A 113 0.73 -8.79 11.14
N ARG A 114 -0.25 -8.93 10.23
CA ARG A 114 -0.02 -9.13 8.80
C ARG A 114 -0.31 -7.89 7.93
N VAL A 115 -0.61 -6.75 8.55
CA VAL A 115 -0.96 -5.53 7.81
C VAL A 115 0.27 -4.83 7.24
N VAL A 116 0.11 -4.29 6.03
CA VAL A 116 1.01 -3.32 5.40
C VAL A 116 0.18 -2.12 4.98
N LEU A 117 0.52 -0.94 5.47
CA LEU A 117 -0.20 0.27 5.09
C LEU A 117 0.54 1.00 3.95
N GLY A 118 0.17 0.68 2.71
CA GLY A 118 0.60 1.46 1.56
C GLY A 118 -0.20 2.77 1.48
N VAL A 119 0.49 3.91 1.41
CA VAL A 119 -0.12 5.25 1.45
C VAL A 119 0.24 6.08 0.24
N GLY A 120 -0.67 6.95 -0.17
CA GLY A 120 -0.45 7.91 -1.24
C GLY A 120 -1.25 9.19 -1.05
N ALA A 121 -0.82 10.26 -1.73
CA ALA A 121 -1.47 11.56 -1.63
C ALA A 121 -2.55 11.77 -2.71
N GLY A 122 -2.92 10.73 -3.47
CA GLY A 122 -3.95 10.80 -4.49
C GLY A 122 -3.66 11.73 -5.67
N TRP A 123 -4.56 11.74 -6.63
CA TRP A 123 -4.44 12.51 -7.88
C TRP A 123 -5.71 13.33 -8.22
N ASN A 124 -6.90 12.88 -7.81
CA ASN A 124 -8.17 13.50 -8.17
C ASN A 124 -8.49 14.67 -7.23
N ARG A 125 -8.48 15.89 -7.77
CA ARG A 125 -8.63 17.10 -6.98
C ARG A 125 -10.05 17.26 -6.41
N GLU A 126 -11.04 16.89 -7.18
CA GLU A 126 -12.45 17.01 -6.79
C GLU A 126 -12.81 15.98 -5.71
N GLU A 127 -12.26 14.77 -5.80
CA GLU A 127 -12.39 13.74 -4.76
C GLU A 127 -11.80 14.24 -3.43
N MET A 128 -10.57 14.74 -3.45
CA MET A 128 -9.94 15.36 -2.27
C MET A 128 -10.78 16.52 -1.70
N ALA A 129 -11.28 17.40 -2.56
CA ALA A 129 -12.09 18.53 -2.14
C ALA A 129 -13.39 18.11 -1.44
N ASN A 130 -14.03 17.02 -1.90
CA ASN A 130 -15.22 16.45 -1.25
C ASN A 130 -14.93 15.94 0.16
N HIS A 131 -13.69 15.54 0.44
CA HIS A 131 -13.20 15.16 1.76
C HIS A 131 -12.57 16.32 2.56
N GLY A 132 -12.67 17.55 2.04
CA GLY A 132 -12.09 18.74 2.68
C GLY A 132 -10.56 18.83 2.61
N ALA A 133 -9.92 18.00 1.79
CA ALA A 133 -8.47 18.01 1.63
C ALA A 133 -8.02 18.96 0.52
N ASP A 134 -7.04 19.82 0.82
CA ASP A 134 -6.43 20.70 -0.17
C ASP A 134 -5.37 19.96 -0.99
N TYR A 135 -5.60 19.88 -2.30
CA TYR A 135 -4.66 19.29 -3.25
C TYR A 135 -3.24 19.87 -3.18
N ARG A 136 -3.11 21.18 -2.95
CA ARG A 136 -1.79 21.85 -2.90
C ARG A 136 -0.97 21.38 -1.71
N ASN A 137 -1.63 21.14 -0.59
CA ASN A 137 -1.03 20.73 0.67
C ASN A 137 -1.06 19.21 0.90
N ARG A 138 -1.57 18.41 -0.04
CA ARG A 138 -1.80 16.97 0.12
C ARG A 138 -0.63 16.17 0.68
N TRP A 139 0.60 16.51 0.31
CA TRP A 139 1.79 15.85 0.81
C TRP A 139 2.15 16.22 2.24
N LYS A 140 1.90 17.47 2.65
CA LYS A 140 2.06 17.90 4.04
C LYS A 140 0.98 17.26 4.92
N ILE A 141 -0.27 17.26 4.44
CA ILE A 141 -1.41 16.64 5.11
C ILE A 141 -1.13 15.13 5.30
N MET A 142 -0.68 14.43 4.27
CA MET A 142 -0.33 13.01 4.36
C MET A 142 0.76 12.77 5.40
N ARG A 143 1.82 13.57 5.37
CA ARG A 143 2.92 13.48 6.36
C ARG A 143 2.41 13.61 7.79
N GLU A 144 1.62 14.65 8.09
CA GLU A 144 1.11 14.88 9.45
C GLU A 144 0.16 13.77 9.90
N LYS A 145 -0.75 13.31 9.01
CA LYS A 145 -1.66 12.21 9.33
C LYS A 145 -0.90 10.91 9.61
N VAL A 146 0.13 10.60 8.84
CA VAL A 146 1.00 9.42 9.09
C VAL A 146 1.72 9.55 10.43
N LEU A 147 2.32 10.70 10.72
CA LEU A 147 3.02 10.92 12.00
C LEU A 147 2.05 10.88 13.20
N ALA A 148 0.85 11.45 13.05
CA ALA A 148 -0.20 11.39 14.06
C ALA A 148 -0.65 9.94 14.34
N MET A 149 -0.83 9.12 13.29
CA MET A 149 -1.14 7.70 13.45
C MET A 149 -0.02 6.93 14.15
N LYS A 150 1.24 7.16 13.79
CA LYS A 150 2.40 6.58 14.48
C LYS A 150 2.40 7.00 15.98
N ALA A 151 2.13 8.27 16.28
CA ALA A 151 2.01 8.74 17.67
C ALA A 151 0.89 8.01 18.43
N ILE A 152 -0.28 7.81 17.81
CA ILE A 152 -1.41 7.06 18.39
C ILE A 152 -1.03 5.61 18.67
N TRP A 153 -0.29 4.94 17.79
CA TRP A 153 0.10 3.54 17.98
C TRP A 153 1.17 3.34 19.06
N GLN A 154 2.11 4.29 19.17
CA GLN A 154 3.31 4.17 20.01
C GLN A 154 3.14 4.66 21.45
N ASN A 155 2.18 5.59 21.69
CA ASN A 155 2.01 6.20 23.00
C ASN A 155 0.72 5.77 23.67
N GLU A 156 0.72 5.62 25.00
CA GLU A 156 -0.48 5.33 25.78
C GLU A 156 -1.48 6.48 25.66
N ALA A 157 -1.08 7.70 26.02
CA ALA A 157 -1.82 8.93 25.80
C ALA A 157 -1.13 9.70 24.66
N ALA A 158 -1.71 9.63 23.48
CA ALA A 158 -1.15 10.24 22.28
C ALA A 158 -1.71 11.65 22.05
N GLU A 159 -0.85 12.59 21.71
CA GLU A 159 -1.22 13.93 21.23
C GLU A 159 -0.46 14.26 19.95
N PHE A 160 -0.97 15.18 19.17
CA PHE A 160 -0.31 15.67 17.96
C PHE A 160 -0.64 17.14 17.72
N HIS A 161 0.38 17.96 17.42
CA HIS A 161 0.27 19.40 17.22
C HIS A 161 0.96 19.82 15.93
N GLY A 162 0.24 19.74 14.79
CA GLY A 162 0.70 20.10 13.47
C GLY A 162 -0.08 21.28 12.87
N GLU A 163 0.21 21.56 11.62
CA GLU A 163 -0.50 22.58 10.82
C GLU A 163 -1.90 22.08 10.40
N PHE A 164 -2.03 20.80 10.07
CA PHE A 164 -3.23 20.17 9.51
C PHE A 164 -3.90 19.17 10.46
N VAL A 165 -3.14 18.59 11.39
CA VAL A 165 -3.63 17.64 12.37
C VAL A 165 -3.31 18.15 13.77
N ASN A 166 -4.34 18.26 14.62
CA ASN A 166 -4.17 18.74 15.98
C ASN A 166 -5.18 18.06 16.91
N PHE A 167 -4.70 17.41 17.97
CA PHE A 167 -5.53 16.87 19.02
C PHE A 167 -4.76 16.79 20.34
N ALA A 168 -5.48 17.06 21.45
CA ALA A 168 -5.02 16.89 22.81
C ALA A 168 -4.86 15.39 23.16
N PRO A 169 -4.23 15.03 24.30
CA PRO A 169 -3.98 13.65 24.65
C PRO A 169 -5.23 12.77 24.59
N ILE A 170 -5.15 11.67 23.84
CA ILE A 170 -6.20 10.67 23.67
C ILE A 170 -5.71 9.26 23.99
N TRP A 171 -6.58 8.40 24.45
CA TRP A 171 -6.38 6.96 24.52
C TRP A 171 -7.05 6.29 23.33
N SER A 172 -6.28 5.50 22.58
CA SER A 172 -6.81 4.72 21.46
C SER A 172 -6.28 3.29 21.51
N TYR A 173 -7.16 2.35 21.79
CA TYR A 173 -6.93 0.91 21.85
C TYR A 173 -7.94 0.18 20.95
N PRO A 174 -7.60 -1.03 20.39
CA PRO A 174 -6.34 -1.75 20.61
C PRO A 174 -5.15 -1.03 19.99
N LYS A 175 -3.95 -1.33 20.46
CA LYS A 175 -2.71 -1.01 19.75
C LYS A 175 -2.45 -2.08 18.68
N PRO A 176 -1.72 -1.77 17.60
CA PRO A 176 -1.26 -2.80 16.67
C PRO A 176 -0.46 -3.90 17.35
N VAL A 177 -0.50 -5.12 16.78
CA VAL A 177 0.34 -6.25 17.20
C VAL A 177 1.78 -6.01 16.79
N GLN A 178 1.98 -5.41 15.61
CA GLN A 178 3.30 -5.06 15.13
C GLN A 178 3.89 -3.91 15.97
N PRO A 179 5.12 -4.07 16.52
CA PRO A 179 5.74 -3.05 17.35
C PRO A 179 5.91 -1.72 16.60
N GLY A 180 5.38 -0.64 17.16
CA GLY A 180 5.43 0.69 16.55
C GLY A 180 4.36 0.96 15.49
N GLY A 181 3.59 -0.06 15.11
CA GLY A 181 2.55 -0.03 14.09
C GLY A 181 2.91 -0.84 12.84
N PRO A 182 1.93 -1.12 11.96
CA PRO A 182 2.19 -1.73 10.66
C PRO A 182 3.18 -0.92 9.83
N PRO A 183 4.04 -1.57 9.01
CA PRO A 183 4.95 -0.86 8.14
C PRO A 183 4.18 0.03 7.15
N ILE A 184 4.66 1.26 7.00
CA ILE A 184 4.09 2.26 6.10
C ILE A 184 4.94 2.34 4.84
N TRP A 185 4.32 2.07 3.68
CA TRP A 185 4.97 2.17 2.39
C TRP A 185 4.41 3.34 1.58
N ILE A 186 5.26 4.16 0.99
CA ILE A 186 4.81 5.26 0.12
C ILE A 186 4.71 4.80 -1.33
N GLY A 187 3.51 4.92 -1.91
CA GLY A 187 3.24 4.71 -3.34
C GLY A 187 3.36 6.01 -4.12
N ALA A 188 4.53 6.27 -4.68
CA ALA A 188 4.77 7.43 -5.53
C ALA A 188 6.02 7.26 -6.39
N ASN A 189 6.03 7.91 -7.57
CA ASN A 189 7.18 7.95 -8.49
C ASN A 189 7.74 9.37 -8.66
N SER A 190 7.36 10.33 -7.78
CA SER A 190 7.85 11.70 -7.88
C SER A 190 9.30 11.83 -7.41
N LYS A 191 10.03 12.85 -7.91
CA LYS A 191 11.41 13.13 -7.50
C LYS A 191 11.59 13.42 -6.00
N TRP A 192 10.51 13.74 -5.29
CA TRP A 192 10.49 14.08 -3.87
C TRP A 192 10.14 12.88 -2.98
N VAL A 193 9.98 11.67 -3.56
CA VAL A 193 9.57 10.50 -2.80
C VAL A 193 10.66 10.04 -1.84
N PHE A 194 11.93 10.19 -2.23
CA PHE A 194 13.07 9.68 -1.46
C PHE A 194 13.18 10.35 -0.09
N GLU A 195 13.06 11.67 -0.04
CA GLU A 195 13.08 12.43 1.20
C GLU A 195 11.91 12.07 2.13
N ARG A 196 10.72 11.84 1.54
CA ARG A 196 9.52 11.44 2.29
C ARG A 196 9.64 10.03 2.86
N VAL A 197 10.12 9.08 2.05
CA VAL A 197 10.38 7.72 2.53
C VAL A 197 11.42 7.75 3.64
N ALA A 198 12.53 8.46 3.44
CA ALA A 198 13.58 8.56 4.44
C ALA A 198 13.10 9.19 5.75
N GLU A 199 12.12 10.10 5.69
CA GLU A 199 11.62 10.82 6.87
C GLU A 199 10.64 10.00 7.71
N TYR A 200 9.64 9.33 7.10
CA TYR A 200 8.53 8.75 7.87
C TYR A 200 7.99 7.41 7.38
N ALA A 201 8.57 6.81 6.34
CA ALA A 201 8.09 5.53 5.83
C ALA A 201 9.06 4.38 6.13
N ASP A 202 8.51 3.16 6.08
CA ASP A 202 9.22 1.92 6.32
C ASP A 202 9.46 1.15 5.01
N GLY A 203 8.89 1.65 3.90
CA GLY A 203 9.08 1.09 2.57
C GLY A 203 8.68 2.03 1.44
N TRP A 204 9.03 1.61 0.23
CA TRP A 204 8.68 2.30 -1.01
C TRP A 204 8.07 1.32 -2.01
N MET A 205 6.94 1.72 -2.63
CA MET A 205 6.19 0.91 -3.59
C MET A 205 6.00 1.65 -4.93
N PRO A 206 7.06 1.76 -5.76
CA PRO A 206 6.96 2.35 -7.09
C PRO A 206 6.14 1.48 -8.03
N ILE A 207 5.48 2.12 -9.01
CA ILE A 207 4.85 1.44 -10.14
C ILE A 207 5.85 1.37 -11.30
N GLY A 208 6.02 0.20 -11.91
CA GLY A 208 6.81 0.00 -13.12
C GLY A 208 8.33 -0.09 -12.91
N GLY A 209 8.83 0.12 -11.71
CA GLY A 209 10.23 -0.10 -11.35
C GLY A 209 11.06 1.15 -11.09
N LEU A 210 12.35 0.93 -10.90
CA LEU A 210 13.34 1.97 -10.64
C LEU A 210 13.80 2.62 -11.94
N GLY A 211 13.72 3.95 -12.02
CA GLY A 211 14.49 4.70 -12.99
C GLY A 211 15.98 4.70 -12.63
N SER A 212 16.83 4.99 -13.62
CA SER A 212 18.29 5.11 -13.40
C SER A 212 18.61 6.11 -12.28
N GLY A 213 19.49 5.74 -11.35
CA GLY A 213 19.94 6.58 -10.25
C GLY A 213 18.93 6.75 -9.09
N ASN A 214 17.78 6.06 -9.11
CA ASN A 214 16.79 6.22 -8.06
C ASN A 214 17.21 5.51 -6.76
N LEU A 215 17.91 4.40 -6.87
CA LEU A 215 18.39 3.65 -5.69
C LEU A 215 19.46 4.46 -4.94
N GLU A 216 20.42 5.04 -5.67
CA GLU A 216 21.46 5.89 -5.12
C GLU A 216 20.87 7.15 -4.46
N ARG A 217 19.83 7.73 -5.04
CA ARG A 217 19.12 8.88 -4.46
C ARG A 217 18.36 8.50 -3.18
N MET A 218 17.74 7.33 -3.17
CA MET A 218 17.08 6.79 -1.99
C MET A 218 18.10 6.57 -0.86
N GLN A 219 19.23 5.92 -1.20
CA GLN A 219 20.31 5.68 -0.24
C GLN A 219 20.84 7.00 0.35
N ALA A 220 21.13 7.98 -0.48
CA ALA A 220 21.60 9.29 -0.02
C ALA A 220 20.59 10.00 0.91
N ALA A 221 19.29 9.92 0.60
CA ALA A 221 18.24 10.50 1.42
C ALA A 221 18.10 9.81 2.78
N LEU A 222 18.29 8.48 2.84
CA LEU A 222 18.29 7.71 4.08
C LEU A 222 19.52 8.01 4.93
N GLU A 223 20.72 7.99 4.33
CA GLU A 223 21.99 8.29 5.01
C GLU A 223 21.98 9.69 5.64
N ALA A 224 21.39 10.68 4.96
CA ALA A 224 21.22 12.03 5.50
C ALA A 224 20.35 12.07 6.78
N ARG A 225 19.63 10.99 7.10
CA ARG A 225 18.80 10.81 8.30
C ARG A 225 19.30 9.70 9.23
N GLY A 226 20.51 9.19 9.00
CA GLY A 226 21.11 8.12 9.80
C GLY A 226 20.41 6.77 9.62
N ARG A 227 19.67 6.58 8.51
CA ARG A 227 19.01 5.31 8.14
C ARG A 227 19.79 4.61 7.03
N ARG A 228 19.54 3.32 6.84
CA ARG A 228 20.18 2.50 5.81
C ARG A 228 19.14 1.97 4.84
N ILE A 229 19.57 1.62 3.63
CA ILE A 229 18.67 1.06 2.60
C ILE A 229 18.11 -0.30 3.02
N GLU A 230 18.87 -1.07 3.81
CA GLU A 230 18.48 -2.37 4.36
C GLU A 230 17.35 -2.27 5.40
N ASP A 231 17.09 -1.07 5.92
CA ASP A 231 15.98 -0.79 6.85
C ASP A 231 14.64 -0.54 6.12
N LEU A 232 14.65 -0.54 4.76
CA LEU A 232 13.46 -0.36 3.93
C LEU A 232 13.01 -1.65 3.27
N GLU A 233 11.69 -1.80 3.14
CA GLU A 233 11.10 -2.77 2.20
C GLU A 233 10.85 -2.09 0.84
N LEU A 234 11.31 -2.74 -0.23
CA LEU A 234 11.09 -2.29 -1.61
C LEU A 234 10.08 -3.20 -2.31
N ALA A 235 8.91 -2.68 -2.64
CA ALA A 235 7.83 -3.43 -3.29
C ALA A 235 7.57 -2.91 -4.70
N LEU A 236 7.78 -3.72 -5.73
CA LEU A 236 7.47 -3.36 -7.11
C LEU A 236 5.98 -3.59 -7.39
N PHE A 237 5.21 -2.53 -7.60
CA PHE A 237 3.84 -2.63 -8.10
C PHE A 237 3.78 -2.68 -9.63
N ALA A 238 2.77 -3.38 -10.16
CA ALA A 238 2.66 -3.75 -11.56
C ALA A 238 3.90 -4.52 -12.06
N ALA A 239 4.30 -5.54 -11.30
CA ALA A 239 5.40 -6.42 -11.65
C ALA A 239 5.14 -7.10 -13.02
N PRO A 240 6.16 -7.23 -13.88
CA PRO A 240 6.02 -7.86 -15.18
C PRO A 240 5.80 -9.38 -15.06
N TYR A 241 5.05 -9.96 -15.99
CA TYR A 241 4.84 -11.41 -16.08
C TYR A 241 5.97 -12.10 -16.89
N ASP A 242 7.21 -11.74 -16.59
CA ASP A 242 8.40 -12.23 -17.29
C ASP A 242 9.52 -12.56 -16.29
N GLU A 243 9.99 -13.82 -16.30
CA GLU A 243 10.94 -14.34 -15.33
C GLU A 243 12.28 -13.56 -15.35
N THR A 244 12.80 -13.24 -16.55
CA THR A 244 14.09 -12.55 -16.69
C THR A 244 14.03 -11.15 -16.09
N GLN A 245 12.95 -10.43 -16.37
CA GLN A 245 12.75 -9.10 -15.80
C GLN A 245 12.58 -9.16 -14.28
N LEU A 246 11.83 -10.16 -13.75
CA LEU A 246 11.65 -10.33 -12.31
C LEU A 246 12.98 -10.59 -11.59
N ARG A 247 13.83 -11.48 -12.13
CA ARG A 247 15.17 -11.72 -11.58
C ARG A 247 15.99 -10.44 -11.53
N GLY A 248 15.99 -9.65 -12.61
CA GLY A 248 16.65 -8.35 -12.62
C GLY A 248 16.11 -7.36 -11.59
N ARG A 249 14.80 -7.39 -11.28
CA ARG A 249 14.22 -6.56 -10.20
C ARG A 249 14.65 -7.01 -8.81
N ILE A 250 14.71 -8.31 -8.58
CA ILE A 250 15.23 -8.88 -7.32
C ILE A 250 16.71 -8.50 -7.14
N GLU A 251 17.53 -8.59 -8.18
CA GLU A 251 18.93 -8.15 -8.16
C GLU A 251 19.09 -6.65 -7.88
N GLN A 252 18.10 -5.83 -8.27
CA GLN A 252 18.03 -4.41 -7.91
C GLN A 252 17.62 -4.16 -6.45
N GLY A 253 17.25 -5.20 -5.69
CA GLY A 253 16.91 -5.11 -4.27
C GLY A 253 15.42 -5.05 -3.96
N PHE A 254 14.53 -5.38 -4.91
CA PHE A 254 13.10 -5.50 -4.59
C PHE A 254 12.83 -6.73 -3.73
N ASP A 255 12.23 -6.51 -2.56
CA ASP A 255 11.83 -7.55 -1.61
C ASP A 255 10.50 -8.19 -1.98
N GLU A 256 9.63 -7.42 -2.64
CA GLU A 256 8.27 -7.86 -2.97
C GLU A 256 7.86 -7.45 -4.38
N LEU A 257 7.29 -8.41 -5.12
CA LEU A 257 6.84 -8.25 -6.49
C LEU A 257 5.32 -8.42 -6.52
N VAL A 258 4.59 -7.33 -6.77
CA VAL A 258 3.12 -7.27 -6.71
C VAL A 258 2.55 -7.18 -8.13
N PHE A 259 1.81 -8.21 -8.53
CA PHE A 259 1.22 -8.34 -9.87
C PHE A 259 -0.20 -7.79 -9.91
N SER A 260 -0.51 -7.02 -10.94
CA SER A 260 -1.88 -6.55 -11.16
C SER A 260 -2.75 -7.65 -11.75
N LEU A 261 -3.87 -7.95 -11.10
CA LEU A 261 -4.90 -8.85 -11.60
C LEU A 261 -5.97 -8.05 -12.36
N PRO A 262 -6.69 -8.67 -13.32
CA PRO A 262 -7.81 -8.01 -13.99
C PRO A 262 -8.99 -7.84 -13.01
N ASP A 263 -9.69 -6.71 -13.10
CA ASP A 263 -10.94 -6.41 -12.38
C ASP A 263 -12.12 -7.21 -12.96
N ALA A 264 -12.06 -8.51 -12.83
CA ALA A 264 -12.95 -9.48 -13.49
C ALA A 264 -13.35 -10.62 -12.55
N GLY A 265 -14.28 -11.46 -13.03
CA GLY A 265 -14.71 -12.65 -12.32
C GLY A 265 -13.62 -13.72 -12.19
N ARG A 266 -13.93 -14.73 -11.40
CA ARG A 266 -13.07 -15.89 -11.06
C ARG A 266 -12.39 -16.51 -12.29
N ASP A 267 -13.15 -16.71 -13.36
CA ASP A 267 -12.69 -17.36 -14.60
C ASP A 267 -11.51 -16.67 -15.28
N LYS A 268 -11.37 -15.36 -15.11
CA LYS A 268 -10.26 -14.57 -15.64
C LYS A 268 -9.14 -14.34 -14.63
N VAL A 269 -9.48 -14.28 -13.35
CA VAL A 269 -8.51 -13.99 -12.27
C VAL A 269 -7.68 -15.24 -11.93
N LEU A 270 -8.30 -16.43 -11.78
CA LEU A 270 -7.56 -17.61 -11.34
C LEU A 270 -6.42 -18.03 -12.28
N PRO A 271 -6.57 -18.02 -13.61
CA PRO A 271 -5.45 -18.32 -14.52
C PRO A 271 -4.27 -17.36 -14.35
N ARG A 272 -4.53 -16.08 -14.00
CA ARG A 272 -3.46 -15.11 -13.69
C ARG A 272 -2.78 -15.42 -12.37
N LEU A 273 -3.54 -15.81 -11.34
CA LEU A 273 -2.96 -16.29 -10.08
C LEU A 273 -2.08 -17.52 -10.28
N ASP A 274 -2.51 -18.47 -11.11
CA ASP A 274 -1.71 -19.66 -11.44
C ASP A 274 -0.40 -19.28 -12.12
N GLN A 275 -0.42 -18.32 -13.04
CA GLN A 275 0.77 -17.79 -13.69
C GLN A 275 1.75 -17.12 -12.69
N VAL A 276 1.24 -16.31 -11.75
CA VAL A 276 2.06 -15.70 -10.70
C VAL A 276 2.67 -16.77 -9.79
N ALA A 277 1.89 -17.78 -9.38
CA ALA A 277 2.37 -18.87 -8.54
C ALA A 277 3.44 -19.71 -9.25
N GLU A 278 3.32 -19.92 -10.56
CA GLU A 278 4.34 -20.61 -11.36
C GLU A 278 5.65 -19.80 -11.42
N LEU A 279 5.58 -18.50 -11.69
CA LEU A 279 6.74 -17.60 -11.68
C LEU A 279 7.42 -17.59 -10.30
N ALA A 280 6.64 -17.51 -9.22
CA ALA A 280 7.16 -17.55 -7.87
C ALA A 280 7.91 -18.85 -7.57
N ARG A 281 7.37 -20.00 -7.99
CA ARG A 281 8.05 -21.31 -7.84
C ARG A 281 9.35 -21.38 -8.63
N LYS A 282 9.36 -20.94 -9.89
CA LYS A 282 10.58 -20.94 -10.73
C LYS A 282 11.69 -20.05 -10.18
N ILE A 283 11.33 -18.93 -9.59
CA ILE A 283 12.32 -17.97 -9.05
C ILE A 283 12.85 -18.42 -7.68
N ARG A 284 12.01 -19.06 -6.87
CA ARG A 284 12.40 -19.53 -5.54
C ARG A 284 13.17 -20.87 -5.55
N GLY A 285 13.10 -21.62 -6.63
CA GLY A 285 13.74 -22.94 -6.79
C GLY A 285 12.83 -24.03 -6.31
#